data_c83ee88963322772014c0244379319f5
#
_entry.id   c83ee88963322772014c0244379319f5
#
_cell.length_a   1.000
_cell.length_b   1.000
_cell.length_c   1.000
_cell.angle_alpha   90.00
_cell.angle_beta   90.00
_cell.angle_gamma   90.00
#
_symmetry.space_group_name_H-M   'P 1'
#
loop_
_entity.id
_entity.type
_entity.pdbx_description
1 polymer ?
#
loop_
_entity_poly.entity_id
_entity_poly.type
_entity_poly.pdbx_seq_one_letter_code
_entity_poly.pdbx_strand_id
1 'polypeptide(L)'
;RDGGRQGGYGRDGQRDGNRQGGRDGRGGLNIPKPSFDTPMAQKQQNTKASKNAYKKEHDARKDRDEELRGKNAKGGKGVKAPVMQQPKKAEAKVEEIKTIVIPETITIKELAEKMKLQPSAIVKKLFLQGTIVTINQEIDFEKAEEIAMEYDVLCEKEKKINVIEELLREEEEDEKDMVSRPPVICVMGHVDHGKTSLLDAIRQSNVTSREAGGITQHIGAYVVEANGQRITFLDTPGHEAFTAMRMRGAQATDIAILVVAADDGVMPQTVEAINHAKAAGVEIIVAVNKIDKPSANVERVKQELSEYELIPEDWGGSTVFVPVSAHTKEGIPELLEMILLTAEVKELKANPNRKARGLVIEAQLDKGRGPVATVLVQKGTLKVGDSIAAGSCYGRVRAMMDDKGNRVKEAGPSTPVEILGLNDVPNAGEVFVALQNEKEARSFAETFITEGKNKLIEDTKAKLSLDDLFSQIKAGNVKELPIIVKADVQGSVEAVKQSLVKLSNEEVVVKVIHGGVGTIN
;
A
#
# COMPACT_ATOMS: atom_id res chain seq x y z
N ARG A 1 34.59 -50.74 40.01
CA ARG A 1 33.90 -52.02 40.24
C ARG A 1 32.66 -51.99 39.38
N ASP A 2 32.74 -52.60 38.17
CA ASP A 2 32.40 -53.96 37.78
C ASP A 2 30.91 -54.12 37.74
N GLY A 3 30.29 -54.52 36.74
CA GLY A 3 30.47 -55.42 35.57
C GLY A 3 29.10 -55.47 34.92
N GLY A 4 28.84 -55.69 33.65
CA GLY A 4 29.37 -56.67 32.84
C GLY A 4 28.28 -57.49 32.20
N ARG A 5 28.39 -57.69 30.85
CA ARG A 5 27.88 -58.77 30.02
C ARG A 5 26.45 -58.76 29.53
N GLN A 6 26.28 -58.67 28.24
CA GLN A 6 26.47 -59.62 27.12
C GLN A 6 25.29 -60.57 26.88
N GLY A 7 24.96 -60.67 25.61
CA GLY A 7 24.41 -61.83 24.88
C GLY A 7 23.04 -61.53 24.27
N GLY A 8 22.71 -61.84 23.03
CA GLY A 8 23.35 -62.47 21.92
C GLY A 8 22.27 -63.12 21.06
N TYR A 9 22.46 -63.07 19.75
CA TYR A 9 22.14 -64.04 18.70
C TYR A 9 20.72 -64.60 18.46
N GLY A 10 20.35 -64.58 17.21
CA GLY A 10 19.92 -65.70 16.37
C GLY A 10 18.79 -65.28 15.45
N ARG A 11 18.99 -65.09 14.16
CA ARG A 11 19.17 -66.06 13.06
C ARG A 11 17.90 -66.73 12.54
N ASP A 12 17.69 -66.45 11.24
CA ASP A 12 17.36 -67.35 10.13
C ASP A 12 15.89 -67.80 9.91
N GLY A 13 15.53 -67.72 8.64
CA GLY A 13 14.43 -68.47 8.06
C GLY A 13 14.04 -68.01 6.64
N GLN A 14 14.91 -68.38 5.68
CA GLN A 14 14.66 -68.54 4.24
C GLN A 14 13.54 -69.54 3.93
N ARG A 15 12.83 -69.30 2.79
CA ARG A 15 12.60 -70.24 1.65
C ARG A 15 11.49 -69.74 0.78
N ASP A 16 11.80 -69.37 -0.50
CA ASP A 16 11.88 -70.18 -1.73
C ASP A 16 10.55 -70.69 -2.28
N GLY A 17 10.38 -70.45 -3.58
CA GLY A 17 9.46 -71.10 -4.48
C GLY A 17 8.87 -70.26 -5.54
N ASN A 18 9.50 -69.86 -6.61
CA ASN A 18 9.81 -70.45 -7.93
C ASN A 18 8.61 -70.75 -8.83
N ARG A 19 8.73 -70.23 -10.04
CA ARG A 19 8.35 -70.65 -11.40
C ARG A 19 7.29 -69.82 -12.15
N GLN A 20 7.86 -69.16 -13.13
CA GLN A 20 7.76 -69.39 -14.57
C GLN A 20 6.46 -69.02 -15.27
N GLY A 21 6.62 -68.12 -16.25
CA GLY A 21 6.13 -68.38 -17.58
C GLY A 21 5.56 -67.17 -18.31
N GLY A 22 6.31 -66.57 -19.22
CA GLY A 22 5.91 -66.44 -20.60
C GLY A 22 5.30 -65.12 -21.09
N ARG A 23 6.08 -64.45 -21.90
CA ARG A 23 5.75 -63.88 -23.23
C ARG A 23 4.84 -62.64 -23.38
N ASP A 24 5.50 -61.61 -23.90
CA ASP A 24 5.11 -60.73 -25.02
C ASP A 24 3.78 -59.99 -24.95
N GLY A 25 3.89 -58.66 -24.90
CA GLY A 25 2.78 -57.77 -25.20
C GLY A 25 3.18 -56.29 -25.13
N ARG A 26 3.60 -55.74 -26.27
CA ARG A 26 3.71 -54.29 -26.50
C ARG A 26 2.37 -53.62 -26.12
N GLY A 27 2.40 -52.69 -25.16
CA GLY A 27 1.24 -51.87 -24.83
C GLY A 27 1.67 -50.43 -24.59
N GLY A 28 1.33 -49.57 -25.54
CA GLY A 28 1.66 -48.16 -25.54
C GLY A 28 1.05 -47.41 -24.38
N LEU A 29 1.79 -46.45 -23.91
CA LEU A 29 1.36 -45.42 -22.98
C LEU A 29 0.17 -44.63 -23.53
N ASN A 30 -0.97 -44.83 -22.95
CA ASN A 30 -2.18 -44.08 -23.22
C ASN A 30 -2.18 -42.81 -22.38
N ILE A 31 -1.75 -41.71 -22.99
CA ILE A 31 -1.89 -40.36 -22.41
C ILE A 31 -3.27 -39.88 -22.82
N PRO A 32 -4.19 -39.53 -21.90
CA PRO A 32 -5.46 -38.93 -22.28
C PRO A 32 -5.22 -37.50 -22.80
N LYS A 33 -5.60 -37.25 -24.02
CA LYS A 33 -5.69 -35.91 -24.61
C LYS A 33 -6.83 -35.17 -23.93
N PRO A 34 -6.64 -33.88 -23.55
CA PRO A 34 -7.77 -33.06 -23.12
C PRO A 34 -8.68 -32.77 -24.32
N SER A 35 -9.93 -33.15 -24.19
CA SER A 35 -10.99 -32.79 -25.12
C SER A 35 -11.33 -31.31 -24.93
N PHE A 36 -11.03 -30.51 -25.93
CA PHE A 36 -11.57 -29.17 -26.08
C PHE A 36 -12.98 -29.31 -26.68
N ASP A 37 -13.98 -29.35 -25.84
CA ASP A 37 -15.36 -29.09 -26.24
C ASP A 37 -15.62 -27.57 -26.15
N THR A 38 -15.56 -26.91 -27.27
CA THR A 38 -16.06 -25.55 -27.45
C THR A 38 -17.58 -25.60 -27.67
N PRO A 39 -18.39 -24.93 -26.83
CA PRO A 39 -19.80 -24.76 -27.13
C PRO A 39 -20.02 -23.63 -28.13
N MET A 40 -19.98 -23.96 -29.43
CA MET A 40 -20.40 -23.07 -30.51
C MET A 40 -21.79 -23.48 -31.01
N ALA A 41 -22.85 -23.26 -30.23
CA ALA A 41 -24.21 -23.46 -30.71
C ALA A 41 -25.31 -22.71 -29.92
N GLN A 42 -25.04 -21.55 -29.32
CA GLN A 42 -26.10 -20.76 -28.68
C GLN A 42 -26.12 -19.26 -29.03
N LYS A 43 -25.41 -18.80 -30.03
CA LYS A 43 -25.36 -17.37 -30.44
C LYS A 43 -26.26 -16.99 -31.62
N GLN A 44 -27.07 -17.89 -32.15
CA GLN A 44 -27.90 -17.56 -33.34
C GLN A 44 -29.40 -17.36 -33.09
N GLN A 45 -29.90 -17.52 -31.86
CA GLN A 45 -31.35 -17.29 -31.60
C GLN A 45 -31.68 -15.91 -30.99
N ASN A 46 -30.71 -15.15 -30.46
CA ASN A 46 -31.01 -13.84 -29.87
C ASN A 46 -30.92 -12.65 -30.85
N THR A 47 -30.45 -12.83 -32.08
CA THR A 47 -30.33 -11.74 -33.03
C THR A 47 -31.60 -11.49 -33.87
N LYS A 48 -32.55 -12.42 -33.89
CA LYS A 48 -33.83 -12.21 -34.60
C LYS A 48 -34.90 -11.50 -33.78
N ALA A 49 -34.88 -11.66 -32.47
CA ALA A 49 -35.82 -10.98 -31.56
C ALA A 49 -35.51 -9.47 -31.41
N SER A 50 -34.24 -9.11 -31.36
CA SER A 50 -33.78 -7.72 -31.25
C SER A 50 -34.05 -6.89 -32.53
N LYS A 51 -33.93 -7.49 -33.71
CA LYS A 51 -34.22 -6.79 -34.98
C LYS A 51 -35.70 -6.52 -35.19
N ASN A 52 -36.58 -7.37 -34.65
CA ASN A 52 -38.03 -7.18 -34.78
C ASN A 52 -38.55 -6.13 -33.80
N ALA A 53 -37.92 -5.94 -32.61
CA ALA A 53 -38.28 -4.89 -31.67
C ALA A 53 -37.93 -3.49 -32.24
N TYR A 54 -36.75 -3.34 -32.86
CA TYR A 54 -36.32 -2.07 -33.47
C TYR A 54 -37.17 -1.65 -34.67
N LYS A 55 -37.64 -2.63 -35.46
CA LYS A 55 -38.50 -2.35 -36.62
C LYS A 55 -39.91 -1.92 -36.22
N LYS A 56 -40.45 -2.47 -35.12
CA LYS A 56 -41.77 -2.10 -34.60
C LYS A 56 -41.80 -0.70 -33.98
N GLU A 57 -40.68 -0.24 -33.42
CA GLU A 57 -40.55 1.09 -32.79
C GLU A 57 -40.32 2.20 -33.85
N HIS A 58 -39.70 1.86 -34.98
CA HIS A 58 -39.48 2.78 -36.09
C HIS A 58 -40.74 2.99 -36.94
N ASP A 59 -41.56 1.97 -37.12
CA ASP A 59 -42.83 2.09 -37.81
C ASP A 59 -43.89 2.85 -37.00
N ALA A 60 -43.90 2.71 -35.66
CA ALA A 60 -44.78 3.45 -34.78
C ALA A 60 -44.44 4.96 -34.67
N ARG A 61 -43.20 5.36 -34.96
CA ARG A 61 -42.80 6.77 -35.07
C ARG A 61 -43.19 7.42 -36.39
N LYS A 62 -43.18 6.65 -37.48
CA LYS A 62 -43.61 7.15 -38.79
C LYS A 62 -45.10 7.46 -38.88
N ASP A 63 -45.93 6.62 -38.28
CA ASP A 63 -47.38 6.83 -38.24
C ASP A 63 -47.80 8.05 -37.41
N ARG A 64 -47.02 8.43 -36.38
CA ARG A 64 -47.24 9.64 -35.56
C ARG A 64 -46.88 10.94 -36.27
N ASP A 65 -45.85 10.91 -37.13
CA ASP A 65 -45.45 12.12 -37.89
C ASP A 65 -46.36 12.39 -39.10
N GLU A 66 -47.02 11.35 -39.65
CA GLU A 66 -48.03 11.53 -40.71
C GLU A 66 -49.36 12.06 -40.16
N GLU A 67 -49.78 11.70 -38.94
CA GLU A 67 -51.00 12.19 -38.30
C GLU A 67 -50.93 13.68 -37.90
N LEU A 68 -49.71 14.20 -37.66
CA LEU A 68 -49.48 15.60 -37.35
C LEU A 68 -49.39 16.54 -38.59
N ARG A 69 -49.14 15.97 -39.78
CA ARG A 69 -49.09 16.72 -41.03
C ARG A 69 -50.48 16.93 -41.72
N GLY A 70 -51.49 16.17 -41.30
CA GLY A 70 -52.80 16.14 -41.95
C GLY A 70 -53.81 17.21 -41.49
N LYS A 71 -53.50 18.08 -40.54
CA LYS A 71 -54.50 19.00 -39.95
C LYS A 71 -54.32 20.51 -40.22
N ASN A 72 -53.40 20.93 -41.10
CA ASN A 72 -53.23 22.36 -41.42
C ASN A 72 -53.22 22.64 -42.93
N ALA A 73 -54.31 22.29 -43.63
CA ALA A 73 -54.53 22.77 -45.00
C ALA A 73 -56.00 23.11 -45.22
N LYS A 74 -56.47 24.26 -44.78
CA LYS A 74 -57.60 24.96 -45.44
C LYS A 74 -57.67 26.42 -44.96
N GLY A 75 -57.52 27.33 -45.93
CA GLY A 75 -58.19 28.65 -45.92
C GLY A 75 -57.29 29.87 -45.85
N GLY A 76 -57.26 30.62 -46.96
CA GLY A 76 -56.93 32.07 -46.92
C GLY A 76 -56.16 32.61 -48.13
N LYS A 77 -56.87 33.03 -49.16
CA LYS A 77 -56.34 33.87 -50.24
C LYS A 77 -56.00 35.28 -49.73
N GLY A 78 -54.84 35.86 -50.14
CA GLY A 78 -54.58 37.31 -49.88
C GLY A 78 -53.21 37.78 -50.37
N VAL A 79 -53.19 38.33 -51.56
CA VAL A 79 -52.44 39.49 -52.11
C VAL A 79 -50.93 39.66 -51.85
N LYS A 80 -50.20 39.76 -52.93
CA LYS A 80 -48.76 40.09 -53.09
C LYS A 80 -48.44 41.54 -52.75
N ALA A 81 -47.36 41.79 -52.03
CA ALA A 81 -46.55 43.01 -52.11
C ALA A 81 -45.06 42.67 -51.95
N PRO A 82 -44.13 43.32 -52.66
CA PRO A 82 -42.72 42.96 -52.70
C PRO A 82 -41.98 43.61 -51.51
N VAL A 83 -41.24 42.82 -50.75
CA VAL A 83 -40.37 43.33 -49.70
C VAL A 83 -38.92 43.25 -50.13
N MET A 84 -38.25 44.40 -50.08
CA MET A 84 -36.84 44.63 -50.32
C MET A 84 -35.99 43.68 -49.45
N GLN A 85 -34.99 43.06 -50.04
CA GLN A 85 -33.94 42.33 -49.35
C GLN A 85 -33.00 43.30 -48.67
N GLN A 86 -32.94 43.27 -47.34
CA GLN A 86 -31.83 43.81 -46.56
C GLN A 86 -30.64 42.85 -46.59
N PRO A 87 -29.39 43.38 -46.62
CA PRO A 87 -28.21 42.51 -46.64
C PRO A 87 -28.06 41.80 -45.26
N LYS A 88 -27.93 40.48 -45.29
CA LYS A 88 -27.59 39.68 -44.11
C LYS A 88 -26.23 40.12 -43.62
N LYS A 89 -26.22 40.64 -42.39
CA LYS A 89 -25.03 40.81 -41.56
C LYS A 89 -24.39 39.43 -41.39
N ALA A 90 -23.14 39.30 -41.79
CA ALA A 90 -22.35 38.13 -41.51
C ALA A 90 -22.23 37.98 -40.00
N GLU A 91 -22.86 36.96 -39.45
CA GLU A 91 -22.56 36.48 -38.08
C GLU A 91 -21.14 35.99 -38.10
N ALA A 92 -20.28 36.63 -37.31
CA ALA A 92 -18.94 36.14 -37.01
C ALA A 92 -19.09 34.76 -36.37
N LYS A 93 -18.63 33.71 -37.05
CA LYS A 93 -18.43 32.41 -36.43
C LYS A 93 -17.47 32.62 -35.27
N VAL A 94 -17.98 32.50 -34.05
CA VAL A 94 -17.15 32.25 -32.88
C VAL A 94 -16.51 30.93 -33.15
N GLU A 95 -15.21 30.90 -33.42
CA GLU A 95 -14.40 29.68 -33.53
C GLU A 95 -14.42 29.08 -32.12
N GLU A 96 -15.08 27.96 -31.96
CA GLU A 96 -15.00 27.12 -30.74
C GLU A 96 -13.57 26.65 -30.64
N ILE A 97 -12.83 27.21 -29.69
CA ILE A 97 -11.49 26.73 -29.32
C ILE A 97 -11.63 25.29 -28.86
N LYS A 98 -11.11 24.36 -29.64
CA LYS A 98 -11.15 22.92 -29.31
C LYS A 98 -10.07 22.65 -28.27
N THR A 99 -10.49 22.25 -27.07
CA THR A 99 -9.58 21.78 -26.02
C THR A 99 -9.43 20.28 -26.13
N ILE A 100 -8.21 19.78 -26.12
CA ILE A 100 -7.88 18.34 -26.10
C ILE A 100 -7.02 18.04 -24.88
N VAL A 101 -7.27 16.86 -24.26
CA VAL A 101 -6.47 16.38 -23.12
C VAL A 101 -5.41 15.43 -23.63
N ILE A 102 -4.12 15.69 -23.32
CA ILE A 102 -2.98 14.89 -23.77
C ILE A 102 -2.13 14.44 -22.57
N PRO A 103 -1.59 13.18 -22.63
CA PRO A 103 -0.63 12.68 -21.62
C PRO A 103 0.73 13.38 -21.72
N GLU A 104 1.64 13.09 -20.79
CA GLU A 104 3.00 13.65 -20.78
C GLU A 104 3.82 13.31 -22.02
N THR A 105 3.60 12.11 -22.59
CA THR A 105 4.19 11.67 -23.84
C THR A 105 3.08 11.12 -24.72
N ILE A 106 3.06 11.48 -25.99
CA ILE A 106 2.04 11.06 -26.95
C ILE A 106 2.69 10.79 -28.31
N THR A 107 2.17 9.80 -29.05
CA THR A 107 2.62 9.58 -30.43
C THR A 107 1.97 10.59 -31.38
N ILE A 108 2.68 10.97 -32.46
CA ILE A 108 2.14 11.87 -33.49
C ILE A 108 0.82 11.33 -34.07
N LYS A 109 0.67 10.00 -34.16
CA LYS A 109 -0.56 9.36 -34.61
C LYS A 109 -1.74 9.63 -33.67
N GLU A 110 -1.55 9.41 -32.38
CA GLU A 110 -2.59 9.63 -31.34
C GLU A 110 -2.94 11.12 -31.20
N LEU A 111 -1.94 12.01 -31.29
CA LEU A 111 -2.16 13.44 -31.31
C LEU A 111 -3.05 13.84 -32.49
N ALA A 112 -2.74 13.32 -33.69
CA ALA A 112 -3.55 13.57 -34.87
C ALA A 112 -4.98 13.04 -34.74
N GLU A 113 -5.17 11.85 -34.15
CA GLU A 113 -6.49 11.27 -33.89
C GLU A 113 -7.29 12.13 -32.88
N LYS A 114 -6.68 12.61 -31.80
CA LYS A 114 -7.31 13.51 -30.82
C LYS A 114 -7.68 14.85 -31.44
N MET A 115 -6.85 15.39 -32.32
CA MET A 115 -7.11 16.63 -33.09
C MET A 115 -8.10 16.42 -34.25
N LYS A 116 -8.47 15.16 -34.58
CA LYS A 116 -9.26 14.78 -35.75
C LYS A 116 -8.62 15.19 -37.09
N LEU A 117 -7.29 15.14 -37.16
CA LEU A 117 -6.46 15.44 -38.31
C LEU A 117 -5.83 14.16 -38.87
N GLN A 118 -5.33 14.22 -40.11
CA GLN A 118 -4.53 13.11 -40.66
C GLN A 118 -3.09 13.20 -40.15
N PRO A 119 -2.50 12.10 -39.64
CA PRO A 119 -1.12 12.10 -39.15
C PRO A 119 -0.09 12.60 -40.17
N SER A 120 -0.34 12.33 -41.47
CA SER A 120 0.50 12.78 -42.57
C SER A 120 0.55 14.32 -42.71
N ALA A 121 -0.49 15.02 -42.29
CA ALA A 121 -0.53 16.49 -42.35
C ALA A 121 0.43 17.09 -41.30
N ILE A 122 0.45 16.54 -40.10
CA ILE A 122 1.35 16.97 -39.01
C ILE A 122 2.81 16.67 -39.39
N VAL A 123 3.10 15.45 -39.84
CA VAL A 123 4.46 15.04 -40.27
C VAL A 123 4.96 15.93 -41.42
N LYS A 124 4.12 16.24 -42.42
CA LYS A 124 4.49 17.12 -43.53
C LYS A 124 4.83 18.55 -43.03
N LYS A 125 4.07 19.06 -42.06
CA LYS A 125 4.29 20.40 -41.50
C LYS A 125 5.60 20.48 -40.72
N LEU A 126 5.86 19.49 -39.86
CA LEU A 126 7.10 19.36 -39.10
C LEU A 126 8.32 19.18 -40.02
N PHE A 127 8.16 18.45 -41.13
CA PHE A 127 9.20 18.31 -42.15
C PHE A 127 9.53 19.65 -42.83
N LEU A 128 8.53 20.48 -43.12
CA LEU A 128 8.75 21.84 -43.66
C LEU A 128 9.44 22.78 -42.67
N GLN A 129 9.31 22.53 -41.37
CA GLN A 129 10.00 23.24 -40.28
C GLN A 129 11.42 22.68 -40.02
N GLY A 130 11.86 21.66 -40.76
CA GLY A 130 13.20 21.07 -40.65
C GLY A 130 13.33 19.94 -39.64
N THR A 131 12.25 19.50 -39.02
CA THR A 131 12.24 18.38 -38.09
C THR A 131 11.77 17.08 -38.80
N ILE A 132 12.66 16.08 -38.83
CA ILE A 132 12.33 14.76 -39.40
C ILE A 132 11.72 13.91 -38.31
N VAL A 133 10.42 13.62 -38.42
CA VAL A 133 9.66 12.82 -37.44
C VAL A 133 8.91 11.69 -38.14
N THR A 134 8.70 10.58 -37.43
CA THR A 134 7.92 9.44 -37.89
C THR A 134 6.53 9.43 -37.22
N ILE A 135 5.55 8.80 -37.86
CA ILE A 135 4.15 8.76 -37.38
C ILE A 135 4.02 8.12 -35.97
N ASN A 136 4.89 7.17 -35.66
CA ASN A 136 4.88 6.45 -34.38
C ASN A 136 5.91 7.01 -33.38
N GLN A 137 6.50 8.15 -33.68
CA GLN A 137 7.46 8.79 -32.77
C GLN A 137 6.71 9.40 -31.58
N GLU A 138 7.21 9.14 -30.38
CA GLU A 138 6.74 9.76 -29.14
C GLU A 138 7.29 11.19 -29.08
N ILE A 139 6.43 12.12 -28.69
CA ILE A 139 6.75 13.54 -28.46
C ILE A 139 6.30 13.93 -27.06
N ASP A 140 7.06 14.79 -26.43
CA ASP A 140 6.75 15.34 -25.13
C ASP A 140 5.59 16.32 -25.20
N PHE A 141 4.92 16.54 -24.05
CA PHE A 141 3.78 17.44 -23.92
C PHE A 141 4.05 18.83 -24.53
N GLU A 142 5.22 19.44 -24.25
CA GLU A 142 5.59 20.76 -24.73
C GLU A 142 5.60 20.83 -26.25
N LYS A 143 6.17 19.83 -26.92
CA LYS A 143 6.14 19.74 -28.39
C LYS A 143 4.76 19.46 -28.96
N ALA A 144 3.98 18.63 -28.24
CA ALA A 144 2.61 18.32 -28.63
C ALA A 144 1.71 19.56 -28.51
N GLU A 145 1.90 20.38 -27.47
CA GLU A 145 1.21 21.65 -27.27
C GLU A 145 1.58 22.67 -28.35
N GLU A 146 2.88 22.81 -28.67
CA GLU A 146 3.36 23.69 -29.76
C GLU A 146 2.70 23.32 -31.10
N ILE A 147 2.68 22.02 -31.43
CA ILE A 147 2.03 21.52 -32.63
C ILE A 147 0.53 21.79 -32.62
N ALA A 148 -0.15 21.59 -31.48
CA ALA A 148 -1.58 21.79 -31.38
C ALA A 148 -1.99 23.27 -31.44
N MET A 149 -1.19 24.17 -30.85
CA MET A 149 -1.39 25.63 -30.96
C MET A 149 -1.34 26.13 -32.41
N GLU A 150 -0.51 25.53 -33.25
CA GLU A 150 -0.46 25.87 -34.68
C GLU A 150 -1.74 25.50 -35.47
N TYR A 151 -2.60 24.69 -34.87
CA TYR A 151 -3.91 24.30 -35.42
C TYR A 151 -5.10 24.89 -34.62
N ASP A 152 -4.84 25.92 -33.80
CA ASP A 152 -5.85 26.60 -32.93
C ASP A 152 -6.54 25.62 -31.96
N VAL A 153 -5.78 24.63 -31.43
CA VAL A 153 -6.25 23.65 -30.47
C VAL A 153 -5.51 23.87 -29.14
N LEU A 154 -6.24 24.08 -28.06
CA LEU A 154 -5.66 24.14 -26.71
C LEU A 154 -5.44 22.74 -26.16
N CYS A 155 -4.27 22.53 -25.55
CA CYS A 155 -3.92 21.28 -24.91
C CYS A 155 -4.01 21.44 -23.40
N GLU A 156 -4.71 20.52 -22.75
CA GLU A 156 -4.69 20.36 -21.30
C GLU A 156 -3.90 19.10 -20.96
N LYS A 157 -3.01 19.20 -19.97
CA LYS A 157 -2.26 18.05 -19.48
C LYS A 157 -3.21 17.07 -18.81
N GLU A 158 -3.20 15.80 -19.25
CA GLU A 158 -3.96 14.75 -18.59
C GLU A 158 -3.44 14.60 -17.16
N LYS A 159 -4.27 14.95 -16.20
CA LYS A 159 -3.97 14.67 -14.79
C LYS A 159 -4.00 13.15 -14.65
N LYS A 160 -2.84 12.52 -14.54
CA LYS A 160 -2.76 11.10 -14.13
C LYS A 160 -3.44 11.00 -12.77
N ILE A 161 -4.73 10.69 -12.78
CA ILE A 161 -5.46 10.39 -11.56
C ILE A 161 -4.86 9.09 -11.07
N ASN A 162 -4.18 9.15 -9.94
CA ASN A 162 -3.69 7.95 -9.29
C ASN A 162 -4.93 7.20 -8.78
N VAL A 163 -5.38 6.20 -9.53
CA VAL A 163 -6.60 5.45 -9.23
C VAL A 163 -6.56 4.88 -7.81
N ILE A 164 -5.37 4.54 -7.32
CA ILE A 164 -5.18 4.08 -5.94
C ILE A 164 -5.45 5.21 -4.96
N GLU A 165 -4.96 6.43 -5.23
CA GLU A 165 -5.21 7.60 -4.35
C GLU A 165 -6.68 7.99 -4.36
N GLU A 166 -7.36 7.89 -5.48
CA GLU A 166 -8.80 8.15 -5.57
C GLU A 166 -9.61 7.09 -4.81
N LEU A 167 -9.25 5.80 -4.94
CA LEU A 167 -9.87 4.72 -4.18
C LEU A 167 -9.60 4.82 -2.67
N LEU A 168 -8.45 5.40 -2.29
CA LEU A 168 -8.06 5.65 -0.91
C LEU A 168 -8.44 7.06 -0.43
N ARG A 169 -9.04 7.89 -1.29
CA ARG A 169 -9.47 9.23 -0.92
C ARG A 169 -10.49 9.17 0.22
N GLU A 170 -10.25 10.00 1.21
CA GLU A 170 -11.17 10.13 2.32
C GLU A 170 -12.32 11.06 1.94
N GLU A 171 -13.54 10.61 2.17
CA GLU A 171 -14.70 11.50 2.15
C GLU A 171 -14.62 12.42 3.37
N GLU A 172 -14.93 13.70 3.17
CA GLU A 172 -15.04 14.64 4.28
C GLU A 172 -16.14 14.18 5.23
N GLU A 173 -15.81 14.08 6.52
CA GLU A 173 -16.72 13.58 7.55
C GLU A 173 -17.31 14.77 8.32
N ASP A 174 -18.59 14.66 8.67
CA ASP A 174 -19.25 15.66 9.53
C ASP A 174 -18.64 15.58 10.95
N GLU A 175 -18.24 16.73 11.50
CA GLU A 175 -17.69 16.82 12.87
C GLU A 175 -18.63 16.26 13.96
N LYS A 176 -19.93 16.20 13.67
CA LYS A 176 -20.96 15.68 14.60
C LYS A 176 -20.84 14.18 14.87
N ASP A 177 -20.27 13.42 13.93
CA ASP A 177 -20.12 11.98 14.04
C ASP A 177 -18.76 11.58 14.63
N MET A 178 -17.91 12.56 14.90
CA MET A 178 -16.60 12.36 15.47
C MET A 178 -16.67 12.16 16.99
N VAL A 179 -16.06 11.07 17.46
CA VAL A 179 -15.93 10.72 18.88
C VAL A 179 -14.46 10.70 19.26
N SER A 180 -14.13 11.09 20.49
CA SER A 180 -12.77 10.97 21.03
C SER A 180 -12.30 9.51 20.95
N ARG A 181 -11.06 9.32 20.48
CA ARG A 181 -10.43 8.00 20.37
C ARG A 181 -9.17 7.90 21.22
N PRO A 182 -8.80 6.69 21.65
CA PRO A 182 -7.52 6.47 22.33
C PRO A 182 -6.32 6.94 21.48
N PRO A 183 -5.26 7.49 22.11
CA PRO A 183 -4.03 7.80 21.40
C PRO A 183 -3.29 6.53 20.98
N VAL A 184 -2.63 6.60 19.83
CA VAL A 184 -1.72 5.58 19.33
C VAL A 184 -0.31 6.12 19.43
N ILE A 185 0.58 5.35 20.04
CA ILE A 185 1.92 5.80 20.41
C ILE A 185 2.96 4.84 19.87
N CYS A 186 4.00 5.35 19.22
CA CYS A 186 5.18 4.54 18.91
C CYS A 186 6.31 4.80 19.94
N VAL A 187 7.05 3.74 20.26
CA VAL A 187 8.21 3.82 21.13
C VAL A 187 9.47 3.63 20.28
N MET A 188 10.34 4.64 20.30
CA MET A 188 11.54 4.72 19.49
C MET A 188 12.77 5.02 20.33
N GLY A 189 13.95 4.86 19.74
CA GLY A 189 15.23 5.17 20.39
C GLY A 189 16.28 4.12 20.08
N HIS A 190 17.47 4.32 20.62
CA HIS A 190 18.62 3.44 20.40
C HIS A 190 18.44 2.04 21.00
N VAL A 191 19.20 1.06 20.49
CA VAL A 191 19.34 -0.27 21.11
C VAL A 191 19.86 -0.08 22.54
N ASP A 192 19.46 -0.94 23.47
CA ASP A 192 19.88 -0.94 24.88
C ASP A 192 19.49 0.31 25.71
N HIS A 193 18.75 1.28 25.16
CA HIS A 193 18.17 2.39 25.93
C HIS A 193 16.97 1.95 26.79
N GLY A 194 16.56 0.69 26.69
CA GLY A 194 15.54 0.09 27.55
C GLY A 194 14.10 0.29 27.07
N LYS A 195 13.87 0.46 25.77
CA LYS A 195 12.51 0.55 25.17
C LYS A 195 11.61 -0.60 25.60
N THR A 196 12.02 -1.83 25.28
CA THR A 196 11.25 -3.04 25.61
C THR A 196 11.08 -3.23 27.11
N SER A 197 12.11 -2.88 27.90
CA SER A 197 12.02 -2.94 29.36
C SER A 197 11.03 -1.91 29.92
N LEU A 198 10.99 -0.70 29.36
CA LEU A 198 10.01 0.33 29.71
C LEU A 198 8.59 -0.16 29.39
N LEU A 199 8.40 -0.72 28.22
CA LEU A 199 7.11 -1.27 27.79
C LEU A 199 6.68 -2.48 28.64
N ASP A 200 7.60 -3.37 29.00
CA ASP A 200 7.33 -4.47 29.92
C ASP A 200 6.90 -3.96 31.31
N ALA A 201 7.53 -2.88 31.79
CA ALA A 201 7.17 -2.26 33.06
C ALA A 201 5.76 -1.63 33.01
N ILE A 202 5.39 -1.00 31.89
CA ILE A 202 4.06 -0.43 31.63
C ILE A 202 3.00 -1.53 31.55
N ARG A 203 3.26 -2.61 30.80
CA ARG A 203 2.35 -3.75 30.61
C ARG A 203 2.28 -4.70 31.80
N GLN A 204 3.21 -4.61 32.72
CA GLN A 204 3.45 -5.60 33.78
C GLN A 204 3.66 -7.01 33.21
N SER A 205 4.38 -7.09 32.10
CA SER A 205 4.71 -8.31 31.36
C SER A 205 6.22 -8.58 31.39
N ASN A 206 6.65 -9.66 30.77
CA ASN A 206 8.06 -10.01 30.65
C ASN A 206 8.31 -10.56 29.23
N VAL A 207 8.13 -9.70 28.24
CA VAL A 207 8.32 -10.04 26.81
C VAL A 207 9.81 -10.15 26.51
N THR A 208 10.61 -9.27 27.10
CA THR A 208 12.09 -9.27 26.95
C THR A 208 12.73 -10.64 27.17
N SER A 209 12.22 -11.43 28.12
CA SER A 209 12.76 -12.77 28.39
C SER A 209 12.32 -13.85 27.39
N ARG A 210 11.31 -13.57 26.55
CA ARG A 210 10.74 -14.52 25.59
C ARG A 210 11.24 -14.29 24.16
N GLU A 211 11.69 -13.08 23.87
CA GLU A 211 12.25 -12.73 22.57
C GLU A 211 13.69 -13.26 22.40
N ALA A 212 14.00 -13.72 21.21
CA ALA A 212 15.33 -14.23 20.88
C ALA A 212 16.36 -13.11 20.98
N GLY A 213 17.34 -13.26 21.88
CA GLY A 213 18.36 -12.24 22.13
C GLY A 213 17.92 -11.10 23.05
N GLY A 214 16.69 -11.13 23.59
CA GLY A 214 16.16 -10.09 24.49
C GLY A 214 15.95 -8.73 23.81
N ILE A 215 15.78 -8.73 22.49
CA ILE A 215 15.55 -7.51 21.67
C ILE A 215 14.28 -7.65 20.85
N THR A 216 13.53 -6.55 20.73
CA THR A 216 12.35 -6.49 19.87
C THR A 216 12.75 -6.61 18.40
N GLN A 217 12.19 -7.59 17.69
CA GLN A 217 12.45 -7.87 16.28
C GLN A 217 11.22 -7.66 15.40
N HIS A 218 10.03 -7.61 15.98
CA HIS A 218 8.74 -7.41 15.32
C HIS A 218 8.07 -6.15 15.84
N ILE A 219 7.18 -5.56 15.04
CA ILE A 219 6.36 -4.45 15.55
C ILE A 219 5.26 -5.05 16.45
N GLY A 220 5.41 -4.90 17.75
CA GLY A 220 4.37 -5.25 18.73
C GLY A 220 3.31 -4.17 18.83
N ALA A 221 2.03 -4.53 18.78
CA ALA A 221 0.92 -3.60 19.01
C ALA A 221 0.06 -4.10 20.17
N TYR A 222 -0.20 -3.25 21.16
CA TYR A 222 -0.96 -3.65 22.35
C TYR A 222 -1.64 -2.46 23.03
N VAL A 223 -2.64 -2.75 23.85
CA VAL A 223 -3.46 -1.76 24.55
C VAL A 223 -3.20 -1.81 26.04
N VAL A 224 -2.91 -0.64 26.62
CA VAL A 224 -2.77 -0.44 28.06
C VAL A 224 -3.90 0.46 28.55
N GLU A 225 -4.39 0.19 29.75
CA GLU A 225 -5.36 1.04 30.43
C GLU A 225 -4.64 1.83 31.53
N ALA A 226 -4.69 3.15 31.45
CA ALA A 226 -4.12 4.08 32.41
C ALA A 226 -5.17 5.13 32.78
N ASN A 227 -5.40 5.37 34.07
CA ASN A 227 -6.38 6.33 34.58
C ASN A 227 -7.80 6.16 34.01
N GLY A 228 -8.20 4.91 33.66
CA GLY A 228 -9.49 4.60 33.04
C GLY A 228 -9.57 4.93 31.56
N GLN A 229 -8.48 5.35 30.93
CA GLN A 229 -8.38 5.60 29.50
C GLN A 229 -7.48 4.55 28.83
N ARG A 230 -7.75 4.24 27.56
CA ARG A 230 -6.95 3.30 26.79
C ARG A 230 -5.86 4.04 26.04
N ILE A 231 -4.68 3.44 25.98
CA ILE A 231 -3.53 3.91 25.23
C ILE A 231 -3.04 2.74 24.38
N THR A 232 -2.86 2.94 23.08
CA THR A 232 -2.33 1.90 22.18
C THR A 232 -0.85 2.16 21.93
N PHE A 233 -0.02 1.20 22.26
CA PHE A 233 1.43 1.27 22.03
C PHE A 233 1.83 0.43 20.83
N LEU A 234 2.74 0.97 20.02
CA LEU A 234 3.48 0.27 18.97
C LEU A 234 4.95 0.21 19.38
N ASP A 235 5.43 -1.00 19.66
CA ASP A 235 6.83 -1.24 19.94
C ASP A 235 7.60 -1.42 18.64
N THR A 236 8.70 -0.67 18.45
CA THR A 236 9.50 -0.71 17.24
C THR A 236 10.93 -1.20 17.52
N PRO A 237 11.49 -2.08 16.64
CA PRO A 237 12.86 -2.51 16.78
C PRO A 237 13.85 -1.35 16.74
N GLY A 238 14.85 -1.36 17.67
CA GLY A 238 15.88 -0.31 17.76
C GLY A 238 17.01 -0.46 16.76
N HIS A 239 17.24 -1.65 16.22
CA HIS A 239 18.41 -1.94 15.37
C HIS A 239 18.34 -1.21 14.01
N GLU A 240 19.48 -0.76 13.50
CA GLU A 240 19.62 -0.02 12.23
C GLU A 240 18.94 -0.72 11.03
N ALA A 241 18.99 -2.05 10.98
CA ALA A 241 18.37 -2.83 9.91
C ALA A 241 16.85 -2.57 9.76
N PHE A 242 16.16 -2.10 10.81
CA PHE A 242 14.71 -1.97 10.85
C PHE A 242 14.21 -0.52 10.65
N THR A 243 14.96 0.31 9.90
CA THR A 243 14.58 1.70 9.57
C THR A 243 13.16 1.82 9.00
N ALA A 244 12.78 0.93 8.07
CA ALA A 244 11.43 0.92 7.49
C ALA A 244 10.33 0.65 8.53
N MET A 245 10.59 -0.19 9.53
CA MET A 245 9.65 -0.45 10.62
C MET A 245 9.47 0.78 11.53
N ARG A 246 10.55 1.51 11.84
CA ARG A 246 10.48 2.76 12.63
C ARG A 246 9.71 3.85 11.89
N MET A 247 9.98 4.04 10.60
CA MET A 247 9.25 5.00 9.76
C MET A 247 7.76 4.69 9.73
N ARG A 248 7.40 3.41 9.53
CA ARG A 248 6.01 2.92 9.56
C ARG A 248 5.36 3.14 10.92
N GLY A 249 6.07 2.85 12.01
CA GLY A 249 5.60 3.12 13.37
C GLY A 249 5.26 4.60 13.56
N ALA A 250 6.14 5.52 13.14
CA ALA A 250 5.88 6.95 13.22
C ALA A 250 4.64 7.38 12.42
N GLN A 251 4.52 6.91 11.17
CA GLN A 251 3.38 7.26 10.31
C GLN A 251 2.03 6.73 10.78
N ALA A 252 2.05 5.67 11.60
CA ALA A 252 0.84 5.04 12.12
C ALA A 252 0.31 5.66 13.42
N THR A 253 1.08 6.58 14.06
CA THR A 253 0.87 7.03 15.43
C THR A 253 0.59 8.52 15.55
N ASP A 254 0.07 8.91 16.70
CA ASP A 254 -0.28 10.30 17.04
C ASP A 254 0.85 10.97 17.85
N ILE A 255 1.56 10.18 18.65
CA ILE A 255 2.63 10.61 19.55
C ILE A 255 3.78 9.61 19.46
N ALA A 256 5.01 10.10 19.47
CA ALA A 256 6.22 9.28 19.54
C ALA A 256 6.89 9.44 20.91
N ILE A 257 7.18 8.33 21.59
CA ILE A 257 8.03 8.32 22.79
C ILE A 257 9.45 8.03 22.37
N LEU A 258 10.31 9.02 22.56
CA LEU A 258 11.74 8.88 22.33
C LEU A 258 12.43 8.45 23.64
N VAL A 259 12.87 7.19 23.72
CA VAL A 259 13.56 6.65 24.90
C VAL A 259 15.05 6.89 24.76
N VAL A 260 15.61 7.64 25.69
CA VAL A 260 17.04 7.96 25.76
C VAL A 260 17.57 7.53 27.12
N ALA A 261 18.67 6.79 27.16
CA ALA A 261 19.28 6.39 28.43
C ALA A 261 20.08 7.55 29.04
N ALA A 262 19.87 7.83 30.30
CA ALA A 262 20.51 8.94 31.03
C ALA A 262 22.03 8.79 31.21
N ASP A 263 22.53 7.56 31.08
CA ASP A 263 23.96 7.22 31.15
C ASP A 263 24.69 7.31 29.81
N ASP A 264 23.99 7.00 28.72
CA ASP A 264 24.58 6.91 27.36
C ASP A 264 24.43 8.23 26.56
N GLY A 265 23.29 8.93 26.71
CA GLY A 265 22.98 10.15 25.95
C GLY A 265 22.42 9.90 24.57
N VAL A 266 22.61 10.86 23.66
CA VAL A 266 22.09 10.79 22.28
C VAL A 266 23.00 9.94 21.40
N MET A 267 22.42 8.89 20.80
CA MET A 267 23.09 7.94 19.91
C MET A 267 22.59 8.06 18.46
N PRO A 268 23.31 7.55 17.45
CA PRO A 268 22.94 7.72 16.04
C PRO A 268 21.50 7.26 15.70
N GLN A 269 21.03 6.16 16.28
CA GLN A 269 19.67 5.67 16.08
C GLN A 269 18.62 6.53 16.81
N THR A 270 19.02 7.29 17.85
CA THR A 270 18.17 8.30 18.49
C THR A 270 17.92 9.45 17.52
N VAL A 271 18.97 9.93 16.84
CA VAL A 271 18.87 10.97 15.81
C VAL A 271 17.99 10.52 14.64
N GLU A 272 18.16 9.27 14.19
CA GLU A 272 17.32 8.68 13.16
C GLU A 272 15.84 8.66 13.59
N ALA A 273 15.56 8.26 14.84
CA ALA A 273 14.21 8.24 15.39
C ALA A 273 13.57 9.64 15.45
N ILE A 274 14.33 10.67 15.84
CA ILE A 274 13.90 12.07 15.82
C ILE A 274 13.51 12.49 14.39
N ASN A 275 14.36 12.19 13.42
CA ASN A 275 14.10 12.53 12.02
C ASN A 275 12.84 11.85 11.49
N HIS A 276 12.59 10.58 11.84
CA HIS A 276 11.38 9.87 11.45
C HIS A 276 10.12 10.47 12.08
N ALA A 277 10.16 10.81 13.37
CA ALA A 277 9.04 11.44 14.05
C ALA A 277 8.75 12.84 13.47
N LYS A 278 9.77 13.65 13.24
CA LYS A 278 9.64 14.96 12.58
C LYS A 278 9.09 14.86 11.16
N ALA A 279 9.60 13.93 10.36
CA ALA A 279 9.12 13.70 8.99
C ALA A 279 7.66 13.22 8.95
N ALA A 280 7.20 12.50 9.97
CA ALA A 280 5.82 12.08 10.13
C ALA A 280 4.91 13.18 10.74
N GLY A 281 5.48 14.30 11.23
CA GLY A 281 4.74 15.37 11.89
C GLY A 281 4.14 14.97 13.24
N VAL A 282 4.76 14.00 13.91
CA VAL A 282 4.28 13.41 15.16
C VAL A 282 4.91 14.12 16.35
N GLU A 283 4.12 14.40 17.40
CA GLU A 283 4.59 14.98 18.65
C GLU A 283 5.56 14.04 19.37
N ILE A 284 6.64 14.60 19.92
CA ILE A 284 7.68 13.82 20.57
C ILE A 284 7.65 14.07 22.09
N ILE A 285 7.49 13.00 22.86
CA ILE A 285 7.69 12.98 24.32
C ILE A 285 9.01 12.26 24.57
N VAL A 286 9.91 12.87 25.33
CA VAL A 286 11.20 12.29 25.66
C VAL A 286 11.13 11.57 27.00
N ALA A 287 11.34 10.25 27.00
CA ALA A 287 11.48 9.45 28.20
C ALA A 287 12.98 9.24 28.49
N VAL A 288 13.52 9.94 29.46
CA VAL A 288 14.91 9.79 29.90
C VAL A 288 15.01 8.62 30.88
N ASN A 289 15.42 7.45 30.35
CA ASN A 289 15.41 6.18 31.08
C ASN A 289 16.73 5.91 31.80
N LYS A 290 16.72 4.93 32.70
CA LYS A 290 17.83 4.48 33.54
C LYS A 290 18.31 5.53 34.56
N ILE A 291 17.40 6.33 35.13
CA ILE A 291 17.73 7.34 36.14
C ILE A 291 18.24 6.71 37.47
N ASP A 292 17.98 5.40 37.64
CA ASP A 292 18.47 4.61 38.78
C ASP A 292 19.97 4.38 38.76
N LYS A 293 20.64 4.59 37.65
CA LYS A 293 22.09 4.41 37.54
C LYS A 293 22.87 5.58 38.15
N PRO A 294 23.99 5.31 38.84
CA PRO A 294 24.80 6.38 39.43
C PRO A 294 25.48 7.30 38.40
N SER A 295 25.59 6.84 37.15
CA SER A 295 26.12 7.62 36.02
C SER A 295 25.05 8.42 35.29
N ALA A 296 23.78 8.36 35.70
CA ALA A 296 22.68 9.06 35.07
C ALA A 296 22.83 10.57 35.11
N ASN A 297 22.68 11.23 33.98
CA ASN A 297 22.73 12.69 33.86
C ASN A 297 21.63 13.20 32.94
N VAL A 298 20.49 13.57 33.51
CA VAL A 298 19.31 14.04 32.75
C VAL A 298 19.58 15.38 32.07
N GLU A 299 20.30 16.30 32.73
CA GLU A 299 20.59 17.62 32.17
C GLU A 299 21.49 17.54 30.92
N ARG A 300 22.45 16.63 30.92
CA ARG A 300 23.26 16.34 29.72
C ARG A 300 22.39 15.88 28.54
N VAL A 301 21.44 14.97 28.79
CA VAL A 301 20.53 14.49 27.77
C VAL A 301 19.65 15.61 27.23
N LYS A 302 19.11 16.48 28.10
CA LYS A 302 18.35 17.66 27.68
C LYS A 302 19.18 18.59 26.79
N GLN A 303 20.45 18.82 27.14
CA GLN A 303 21.37 19.65 26.36
C GLN A 303 21.66 19.04 25.00
N GLU A 304 22.00 17.75 24.93
CA GLU A 304 22.27 17.06 23.69
C GLU A 304 21.04 17.04 22.75
N LEU A 305 19.82 16.86 23.29
CA LEU A 305 18.58 16.85 22.49
C LEU A 305 18.16 18.24 22.02
N SER A 306 18.54 19.30 22.73
CA SER A 306 18.28 20.68 22.31
C SER A 306 19.00 21.05 21.02
N GLU A 307 20.13 20.39 20.68
CA GLU A 307 20.83 20.53 19.39
C GLU A 307 19.98 20.02 18.21
N TYR A 308 19.03 19.12 18.50
CA TYR A 308 18.07 18.58 17.52
C TYR A 308 16.69 19.26 17.62
N GLU A 309 16.61 20.49 18.16
CA GLU A 309 15.38 21.27 18.30
C GLU A 309 14.32 20.65 19.26
N LEU A 310 14.73 19.71 20.11
CA LEU A 310 13.89 19.19 21.17
C LEU A 310 14.23 19.95 22.48
N ILE A 311 13.61 21.13 22.62
CA ILE A 311 13.88 22.03 23.75
C ILE A 311 12.90 21.73 24.87
N PRO A 312 13.38 21.45 26.10
CA PRO A 312 12.52 21.20 27.26
C PRO A 312 11.60 22.39 27.59
N GLU A 313 10.43 22.10 28.13
CA GLU A 313 9.51 23.13 28.64
C GLU A 313 10.16 24.03 29.70
N ASP A 314 10.98 23.46 30.57
CA ASP A 314 11.75 24.22 31.60
C ASP A 314 12.68 25.29 30.99
N TRP A 315 13.10 25.11 29.74
CA TRP A 315 13.97 26.06 29.01
C TRP A 315 13.18 26.92 28.00
N GLY A 316 11.85 26.89 28.10
CA GLY A 316 10.95 27.66 27.23
C GLY A 316 10.65 27.01 25.87
N GLY A 317 10.90 25.72 25.72
CA GLY A 317 10.51 24.93 24.57
C GLY A 317 9.10 24.35 24.71
N SER A 318 8.79 23.39 23.83
CA SER A 318 7.49 22.70 23.79
C SER A 318 7.59 21.18 23.98
N THR A 319 8.80 20.65 24.17
CA THR A 319 9.01 19.21 24.27
C THR A 319 8.94 18.76 25.72
N VAL A 320 8.09 17.77 25.98
CA VAL A 320 7.93 17.17 27.31
C VAL A 320 9.06 16.18 27.57
N PHE A 321 9.75 16.33 28.70
CA PHE A 321 10.79 15.43 29.17
C PHE A 321 10.36 14.77 30.47
N VAL A 322 10.31 13.45 30.49
CA VAL A 322 9.95 12.69 31.70
C VAL A 322 11.11 11.77 32.07
N PRO A 323 11.73 11.99 33.24
CA PRO A 323 12.73 11.07 33.78
C PRO A 323 12.05 9.79 34.28
N VAL A 324 12.54 8.62 33.84
CA VAL A 324 11.94 7.32 34.14
C VAL A 324 13.00 6.27 34.48
N SER A 325 12.61 5.28 35.24
CA SER A 325 13.36 4.03 35.38
C SER A 325 12.47 2.84 35.10
N ALA A 326 12.76 2.12 34.04
CA ALA A 326 12.07 0.87 33.72
C ALA A 326 12.30 -0.20 34.80
N HIS A 327 13.43 -0.15 35.50
CA HIS A 327 13.81 -1.11 36.53
C HIS A 327 13.08 -0.86 37.85
N THR A 328 13.10 0.38 38.37
CA THR A 328 12.43 0.77 39.64
C THR A 328 10.96 1.13 39.44
N LYS A 329 10.51 1.29 38.18
CA LYS A 329 9.18 1.78 37.81
C LYS A 329 8.89 3.23 38.19
N GLU A 330 9.91 3.99 38.53
CA GLU A 330 9.82 5.41 38.87
C GLU A 330 9.53 6.23 37.60
N GLY A 331 8.69 7.27 37.71
CA GLY A 331 8.32 8.16 36.61
C GLY A 331 7.36 7.56 35.58
N ILE A 332 7.04 6.24 35.63
CA ILE A 332 6.13 5.61 34.65
C ILE A 332 4.70 6.15 34.73
N PRO A 333 4.10 6.30 35.93
CA PRO A 333 2.77 6.91 36.03
C PRO A 333 2.72 8.33 35.48
N GLU A 334 3.76 9.14 35.74
CA GLU A 334 3.91 10.49 35.22
C GLU A 334 4.02 10.50 33.68
N LEU A 335 4.81 9.59 33.11
CA LEU A 335 4.89 9.42 31.65
C LEU A 335 3.51 9.12 31.03
N LEU A 336 2.74 8.22 31.62
CA LEU A 336 1.40 7.88 31.14
C LEU A 336 0.42 9.06 31.25
N GLU A 337 0.53 9.85 32.30
CA GLU A 337 -0.27 11.07 32.50
C GLU A 337 0.08 12.13 31.45
N MET A 338 1.36 12.37 31.19
CA MET A 338 1.80 13.32 30.14
C MET A 338 1.37 12.90 28.76
N ILE A 339 1.36 11.59 28.47
CA ILE A 339 0.82 11.04 27.23
C ILE A 339 -0.67 11.37 27.06
N LEU A 340 -1.47 11.12 28.11
CA LEU A 340 -2.92 11.40 28.07
C LEU A 340 -3.19 12.90 27.94
N LEU A 341 -2.43 13.73 28.64
CA LEU A 341 -2.54 15.18 28.54
C LEU A 341 -2.23 15.69 27.12
N THR A 342 -1.14 15.20 26.52
CA THR A 342 -0.78 15.53 25.13
C THR A 342 -1.86 15.06 24.14
N ALA A 343 -2.44 13.89 24.36
CA ALA A 343 -3.53 13.37 23.53
C ALA A 343 -4.81 14.22 23.66
N GLU A 344 -5.11 14.74 24.84
CA GLU A 344 -6.24 15.63 25.09
C GLU A 344 -6.06 16.98 24.38
N VAL A 345 -4.87 17.57 24.45
CA VAL A 345 -4.52 18.81 23.74
C VAL A 345 -4.64 18.65 22.23
N LYS A 346 -4.33 17.46 21.69
CA LYS A 346 -4.48 17.14 20.26
C LYS A 346 -5.93 16.88 19.82
N GLU A 347 -6.87 16.78 20.74
CA GLU A 347 -8.29 16.48 20.43
C GLU A 347 -8.46 15.31 19.46
N LEU A 348 -7.85 14.15 19.73
CA LEU A 348 -7.88 13.00 18.84
C LEU A 348 -9.32 12.47 18.68
N LYS A 349 -9.85 12.58 17.45
CA LYS A 349 -11.23 12.19 17.11
C LYS A 349 -11.24 11.20 15.96
N ALA A 350 -12.24 10.32 15.91
CA ALA A 350 -12.53 9.45 14.78
C ALA A 350 -14.03 9.11 14.75
N ASN A 351 -14.55 8.79 13.57
CA ASN A 351 -15.92 8.33 13.42
C ASN A 351 -15.97 6.80 13.53
N PRO A 352 -16.58 6.21 14.58
CA PRO A 352 -16.69 4.77 14.75
C PRO A 352 -17.78 4.14 13.87
N ASN A 353 -18.75 4.92 13.38
CA ASN A 353 -19.94 4.41 12.69
C ASN A 353 -19.75 4.20 11.18
N ARG A 354 -18.56 4.46 10.65
CA ARG A 354 -18.21 4.20 9.25
C ARG A 354 -17.57 2.83 9.05
N LYS A 355 -17.37 2.46 7.80
CA LYS A 355 -16.58 1.28 7.44
C LYS A 355 -15.15 1.43 7.93
N ALA A 356 -14.59 0.32 8.42
CA ALA A 356 -13.25 0.32 8.96
C ALA A 356 -12.21 0.67 7.91
N ARG A 357 -11.26 1.51 8.32
CA ARG A 357 -10.04 1.84 7.60
C ARG A 357 -8.90 1.90 8.60
N GLY A 358 -7.73 1.48 8.17
CA GLY A 358 -6.55 1.52 9.01
C GLY A 358 -5.31 1.02 8.28
N LEU A 359 -4.30 0.66 9.03
CA LEU A 359 -2.98 0.31 8.53
C LEU A 359 -2.63 -1.13 8.89
N VAL A 360 -1.97 -1.83 7.96
CA VAL A 360 -1.33 -3.13 8.24
C VAL A 360 -0.01 -2.85 8.96
N ILE A 361 0.08 -3.25 10.22
CA ILE A 361 1.29 -3.08 11.02
C ILE A 361 2.32 -4.12 10.61
N GLU A 362 1.91 -5.39 10.62
CA GLU A 362 2.74 -6.53 10.29
C GLU A 362 1.91 -7.67 9.70
N ALA A 363 2.55 -8.54 8.92
CA ALA A 363 1.88 -9.69 8.35
C ALA A 363 2.81 -10.91 8.30
N GLN A 364 2.23 -12.09 8.56
CA GLN A 364 2.95 -13.35 8.63
C GLN A 364 2.15 -14.49 8.00
N LEU A 365 2.85 -15.57 7.66
CA LEU A 365 2.24 -16.81 7.18
C LEU A 365 2.33 -17.90 8.24
N ASP A 366 1.24 -18.12 8.97
CA ASP A 366 1.15 -19.19 9.95
C ASP A 366 0.83 -20.54 9.26
N LYS A 367 1.56 -21.61 9.62
CA LYS A 367 1.39 -22.93 9.01
C LYS A 367 0.02 -23.57 9.22
N GLY A 368 -0.68 -23.18 10.30
CA GLY A 368 -1.99 -23.73 10.65
C GLY A 368 -3.16 -22.81 10.33
N ARG A 369 -2.95 -21.51 10.46
CA ARG A 369 -3.99 -20.48 10.34
C ARG A 369 -4.00 -19.79 8.95
N GLY A 370 -2.92 -19.96 8.17
CA GLY A 370 -2.73 -19.28 6.88
C GLY A 370 -2.22 -17.85 7.02
N PRO A 371 -2.54 -16.94 6.10
CA PRO A 371 -2.17 -15.53 6.20
C PRO A 371 -2.79 -14.88 7.45
N VAL A 372 -1.95 -14.26 8.26
CA VAL A 372 -2.32 -13.51 9.47
C VAL A 372 -1.76 -12.11 9.31
N ALA A 373 -2.58 -11.09 9.53
CA ALA A 373 -2.15 -9.72 9.53
C ALA A 373 -2.54 -9.03 10.84
N THR A 374 -1.60 -8.32 11.43
CA THR A 374 -1.86 -7.40 12.54
C THR A 374 -2.17 -6.04 11.96
N VAL A 375 -3.37 -5.56 12.20
CA VAL A 375 -3.86 -4.28 11.69
C VAL A 375 -4.21 -3.33 12.83
N LEU A 376 -3.98 -2.05 12.60
CA LEU A 376 -4.44 -0.97 13.47
C LEU A 376 -5.64 -0.30 12.81
N VAL A 377 -6.79 -0.37 13.45
CA VAL A 377 -7.98 0.36 12.99
C VAL A 377 -7.80 1.84 13.32
N GLN A 378 -7.81 2.71 12.32
CA GLN A 378 -7.67 4.16 12.52
C GLN A 378 -9.03 4.86 12.54
N LYS A 379 -9.94 4.45 11.65
CA LYS A 379 -11.30 4.99 11.52
C LYS A 379 -12.31 3.87 11.33
N GLY A 380 -13.54 4.09 11.75
CA GLY A 380 -14.61 3.11 11.62
C GLY A 380 -14.50 1.95 12.61
N THR A 381 -15.35 0.97 12.44
CA THR A 381 -15.35 -0.25 13.26
C THR A 381 -15.24 -1.47 12.35
N LEU A 382 -14.21 -2.28 12.56
CA LEU A 382 -14.00 -3.54 11.86
C LEU A 382 -14.77 -4.66 12.58
N LYS A 383 -15.52 -5.46 11.83
CA LYS A 383 -16.34 -6.56 12.37
C LYS A 383 -15.96 -7.89 11.73
N VAL A 384 -16.12 -8.96 12.49
CA VAL A 384 -16.01 -10.32 11.95
C VAL A 384 -17.07 -10.52 10.87
N GLY A 385 -16.62 -10.91 9.69
CA GLY A 385 -17.48 -11.08 8.51
C GLY A 385 -17.36 -9.97 7.48
N ASP A 386 -16.70 -8.85 7.79
CA ASP A 386 -16.46 -7.78 6.84
C ASP A 386 -15.53 -8.24 5.71
N SER A 387 -15.78 -7.72 4.52
CA SER A 387 -14.90 -7.89 3.38
C SER A 387 -13.88 -6.76 3.37
N ILE A 388 -12.60 -7.11 3.37
CA ILE A 388 -11.49 -6.14 3.41
C ILE A 388 -10.58 -6.30 2.21
N ALA A 389 -9.97 -5.19 1.81
CA ALA A 389 -8.86 -5.15 0.88
C ALA A 389 -7.68 -4.44 1.56
N ALA A 390 -6.48 -4.97 1.39
CA ALA A 390 -5.23 -4.40 1.87
C ALA A 390 -4.20 -4.51 0.73
N GLY A 391 -3.96 -3.40 0.04
CA GLY A 391 -3.09 -3.39 -1.13
C GLY A 391 -3.48 -4.43 -2.18
N SER A 392 -2.59 -5.37 -2.45
CA SER A 392 -2.81 -6.48 -3.39
C SER A 392 -3.63 -7.63 -2.84
N CYS A 393 -3.93 -7.63 -1.53
CA CYS A 393 -4.63 -8.70 -0.86
C CYS A 393 -6.08 -8.33 -0.55
N TYR A 394 -6.95 -9.34 -0.56
CA TYR A 394 -8.34 -9.17 -0.17
C TYR A 394 -8.84 -10.41 0.58
N GLY A 395 -9.94 -10.29 1.25
CA GLY A 395 -10.55 -11.43 1.92
C GLY A 395 -11.71 -11.04 2.82
N ARG A 396 -12.28 -12.04 3.47
CA ARG A 396 -13.32 -11.86 4.48
C ARG A 396 -12.75 -12.16 5.85
N VAL A 397 -12.92 -11.25 6.79
CA VAL A 397 -12.50 -11.42 8.18
C VAL A 397 -13.21 -12.62 8.79
N ARG A 398 -12.49 -13.72 8.98
CA ARG A 398 -13.02 -14.96 9.58
C ARG A 398 -12.96 -14.92 11.10
N ALA A 399 -11.92 -14.35 11.64
CA ALA A 399 -11.72 -14.17 13.07
C ALA A 399 -10.79 -12.98 13.31
N MET A 400 -10.99 -12.32 14.45
CA MET A 400 -10.11 -11.29 14.98
C MET A 400 -9.66 -11.69 16.38
N MET A 401 -8.42 -11.39 16.73
CA MET A 401 -7.85 -11.59 18.05
C MET A 401 -7.25 -10.29 18.56
N ASP A 402 -7.40 -10.05 19.84
CA ASP A 402 -6.74 -8.94 20.53
C ASP A 402 -5.25 -9.25 20.83
N ASP A 403 -4.55 -8.28 21.41
CA ASP A 403 -3.15 -8.38 21.84
C ASP A 403 -2.91 -9.47 22.92
N LYS A 404 -3.97 -9.95 23.57
CA LYS A 404 -3.95 -11.02 24.57
C LYS A 404 -4.29 -12.39 24.00
N GLY A 405 -4.58 -12.47 22.68
CA GLY A 405 -4.97 -13.70 22.01
C GLY A 405 -6.45 -14.09 22.18
N ASN A 406 -7.30 -13.21 22.74
CA ASN A 406 -8.72 -13.48 22.86
C ASN A 406 -9.44 -13.13 21.57
N ARG A 407 -10.49 -13.90 21.27
CA ARG A 407 -11.34 -13.60 20.09
C ARG A 407 -12.24 -12.42 20.36
N VAL A 408 -12.17 -11.42 19.47
CA VAL A 408 -13.03 -10.23 19.48
C VAL A 408 -13.96 -10.24 18.26
N LYS A 409 -15.16 -9.69 18.43
CA LYS A 409 -16.16 -9.63 17.36
C LYS A 409 -16.06 -8.34 16.56
N GLU A 410 -15.63 -7.26 17.20
CA GLU A 410 -15.48 -5.93 16.61
C GLU A 410 -14.28 -5.21 17.22
N ALA A 411 -13.68 -4.36 16.40
CA ALA A 411 -12.54 -3.51 16.77
C ALA A 411 -12.82 -2.07 16.30
N GLY A 412 -12.87 -1.14 17.25
CA GLY A 412 -13.08 0.29 17.00
C GLY A 412 -11.78 1.02 16.69
N PRO A 413 -11.83 2.36 16.55
CA PRO A 413 -10.66 3.19 16.29
C PRO A 413 -9.57 3.01 17.34
N SER A 414 -8.31 3.14 16.91
CA SER A 414 -7.10 2.96 17.72
C SER A 414 -6.91 1.57 18.35
N THR A 415 -7.63 0.56 17.87
CA THR A 415 -7.52 -0.80 18.41
C THR A 415 -6.69 -1.66 17.46
N PRO A 416 -5.57 -2.24 17.92
CA PRO A 416 -4.81 -3.22 17.16
C PRO A 416 -5.50 -4.59 17.26
N VAL A 417 -5.60 -5.31 16.12
CA VAL A 417 -6.15 -6.68 16.08
C VAL A 417 -5.41 -7.54 15.07
N GLU A 418 -5.21 -8.81 15.40
CA GLU A 418 -4.82 -9.82 14.42
C GLU A 418 -6.06 -10.26 13.64
N ILE A 419 -5.97 -10.25 12.33
CA ILE A 419 -7.04 -10.69 11.43
C ILE A 419 -6.65 -11.95 10.69
N LEU A 420 -7.64 -12.82 10.50
CA LEU A 420 -7.56 -14.06 9.73
C LEU A 420 -8.58 -14.04 8.61
N GLY A 421 -8.18 -14.48 7.42
CA GLY A 421 -9.12 -14.66 6.31
C GLY A 421 -8.75 -13.95 5.02
N LEU A 422 -7.58 -13.33 4.95
CA LEU A 422 -7.01 -12.81 3.71
C LEU A 422 -6.61 -13.96 2.77
N ASN A 423 -6.58 -13.68 1.47
CA ASN A 423 -6.14 -14.63 0.44
C ASN A 423 -4.63 -14.83 0.40
N ASP A 424 -3.86 -13.81 0.78
CA ASP A 424 -2.40 -13.82 0.81
C ASP A 424 -1.89 -12.88 1.91
N VAL A 425 -0.57 -12.83 2.12
CA VAL A 425 0.09 -11.98 3.11
C VAL A 425 0.20 -10.56 2.55
N PRO A 426 -0.47 -9.54 3.13
CA PRO A 426 -0.36 -8.16 2.69
C PRO A 426 1.01 -7.58 3.03
N ASN A 427 1.41 -6.53 2.32
CA ASN A 427 2.61 -5.80 2.70
C ASN A 427 2.35 -4.97 3.95
N ALA A 428 3.32 -4.96 4.83
CA ALA A 428 3.26 -4.12 6.02
C ALA A 428 3.35 -2.63 5.63
N GLY A 429 2.52 -1.80 6.25
CA GLY A 429 2.38 -0.37 5.91
C GLY A 429 1.32 -0.07 4.85
N GLU A 430 0.67 -1.08 4.26
CA GLU A 430 -0.45 -0.85 3.36
C GLU A 430 -1.72 -0.46 4.14
N VAL A 431 -2.49 0.43 3.53
CA VAL A 431 -3.80 0.81 4.06
C VAL A 431 -4.79 -0.32 3.76
N PHE A 432 -5.53 -0.76 4.77
CA PHE A 432 -6.68 -1.63 4.58
C PHE A 432 -7.99 -0.85 4.62
N VAL A 433 -8.96 -1.29 3.83
CA VAL A 433 -10.29 -0.70 3.76
C VAL A 433 -11.34 -1.79 3.82
N ALA A 434 -12.35 -1.61 4.67
CA ALA A 434 -13.53 -2.47 4.67
C ALA A 434 -14.51 -2.03 3.58
N LEU A 435 -14.96 -2.99 2.75
CA LEU A 435 -15.82 -2.79 1.60
C LEU A 435 -17.19 -3.48 1.80
N GLN A 436 -18.15 -3.20 0.92
CA GLN A 436 -19.51 -3.73 1.12
C GLN A 436 -19.58 -5.23 0.87
N ASN A 437 -18.80 -5.71 -0.10
CA ASN A 437 -18.81 -7.10 -0.49
C ASN A 437 -17.43 -7.56 -0.99
N GLU A 438 -17.27 -8.88 -1.06
CA GLU A 438 -16.01 -9.50 -1.48
C GLU A 438 -15.65 -9.22 -2.95
N LYS A 439 -16.64 -8.94 -3.81
CA LYS A 439 -16.38 -8.60 -5.22
C LYS A 439 -15.72 -7.24 -5.35
N GLU A 440 -16.15 -6.27 -4.55
CA GLU A 440 -15.51 -4.95 -4.51
C GLU A 440 -14.10 -5.05 -3.95
N ALA A 441 -13.90 -5.83 -2.88
CA ALA A 441 -12.58 -6.04 -2.28
C ALA A 441 -11.60 -6.69 -3.28
N ARG A 442 -12.08 -7.66 -4.04
CA ARG A 442 -11.31 -8.29 -5.10
C ARG A 442 -10.97 -7.32 -6.24
N SER A 443 -11.96 -6.56 -6.71
CA SER A 443 -11.74 -5.55 -7.76
C SER A 443 -10.73 -4.50 -7.34
N PHE A 444 -10.79 -4.05 -6.08
CA PHE A 444 -9.83 -3.12 -5.49
C PHE A 444 -8.40 -3.70 -5.54
N ALA A 445 -8.21 -4.93 -5.08
CA ALA A 445 -6.91 -5.60 -5.08
C ALA A 445 -6.38 -5.83 -6.50
N GLU A 446 -7.24 -6.22 -7.46
CA GLU A 446 -6.85 -6.39 -8.87
C GLU A 446 -6.41 -5.06 -9.49
N THR A 447 -7.07 -3.94 -9.19
CA THR A 447 -6.66 -2.61 -9.62
C THR A 447 -5.29 -2.25 -9.03
N PHE A 448 -5.09 -2.49 -7.74
CA PHE A 448 -3.83 -2.23 -7.06
C PHE A 448 -2.67 -3.02 -7.68
N ILE A 449 -2.87 -4.30 -7.99
CA ILE A 449 -1.88 -5.15 -8.67
C ILE A 449 -1.56 -4.60 -10.07
N THR A 450 -2.57 -4.15 -10.81
CA THR A 450 -2.41 -3.66 -12.17
C THR A 450 -1.61 -2.37 -12.20
N GLU A 451 -1.95 -1.42 -11.32
CA GLU A 451 -1.23 -0.16 -11.17
C GLU A 451 0.22 -0.37 -10.67
N GLY A 452 0.43 -1.30 -9.73
CA GLY A 452 1.77 -1.66 -9.28
C GLY A 452 2.64 -2.23 -10.43
N LYS A 453 2.05 -3.06 -11.30
CA LYS A 453 2.74 -3.56 -12.50
C LYS A 453 3.05 -2.44 -13.49
N ASN A 454 2.11 -1.52 -13.72
CA ASN A 454 2.30 -0.39 -14.62
C ASN A 454 3.44 0.51 -14.13
N LYS A 455 3.48 0.85 -12.84
CA LYS A 455 4.58 1.62 -12.24
C LYS A 455 5.94 0.93 -12.42
N LEU A 456 6.01 -0.38 -12.16
CA LEU A 456 7.25 -1.15 -12.37
C LEU A 456 7.71 -1.14 -13.83
N ILE A 457 6.79 -1.19 -14.78
CA ILE A 457 7.10 -1.11 -16.22
C ILE A 457 7.60 0.29 -16.59
N GLU A 458 6.96 1.34 -16.08
CA GLU A 458 7.38 2.73 -16.28
C GLU A 458 8.77 2.98 -15.68
N ASP A 459 9.02 2.57 -14.43
CA ASP A 459 10.31 2.68 -13.76
C ASP A 459 11.42 1.91 -14.50
N THR A 460 11.09 0.75 -15.06
CA THR A 460 12.05 -0.06 -15.83
C THR A 460 12.35 0.60 -17.16
N LYS A 461 11.37 1.20 -17.83
CA LYS A 461 11.58 1.96 -19.08
C LYS A 461 12.42 3.21 -18.83
N ALA A 462 12.16 3.95 -17.76
CA ALA A 462 12.91 5.13 -17.37
C ALA A 462 14.39 4.83 -17.06
N LYS A 463 14.68 3.65 -16.48
CA LYS A 463 16.05 3.19 -16.16
C LYS A 463 16.83 2.60 -17.34
N LEU A 464 16.17 2.30 -18.45
CA LEU A 464 16.80 1.79 -19.67
C LEU A 464 17.20 2.93 -20.63
N SER A 465 17.85 3.98 -20.11
CA SER A 465 18.44 4.98 -20.98
C SER A 465 19.69 4.40 -21.67
N LEU A 466 20.01 4.89 -22.87
CA LEU A 466 21.20 4.47 -23.62
C LEU A 466 22.49 4.68 -22.82
N ASP A 467 22.54 5.72 -21.97
CA ASP A 467 23.70 6.02 -21.12
C ASP A 467 23.88 4.97 -20.01
N ASP A 468 22.77 4.44 -19.44
CA ASP A 468 22.83 3.35 -18.48
C ASP A 468 23.29 2.04 -19.13
N LEU A 469 22.85 1.78 -20.37
CA LEU A 469 23.32 0.64 -21.15
C LEU A 469 24.82 0.73 -21.44
N PHE A 470 25.34 1.90 -21.80
CA PHE A 470 26.79 2.13 -21.99
C PHE A 470 27.56 2.02 -20.67
N SER A 471 26.96 2.45 -19.56
CA SER A 471 27.55 2.31 -18.22
C SER A 471 27.61 0.84 -17.79
N GLN A 472 26.57 0.06 -18.05
CA GLN A 472 26.52 -1.39 -17.80
C GLN A 472 27.52 -2.15 -18.70
N ILE A 473 27.69 -1.75 -19.96
CA ILE A 473 28.69 -2.35 -20.87
C ILE A 473 30.11 -2.03 -20.41
N LYS A 474 30.36 -0.83 -19.88
CA LYS A 474 31.65 -0.44 -19.27
C LYS A 474 31.90 -1.15 -17.93
N ALA A 475 30.86 -1.42 -17.14
CA ALA A 475 30.92 -2.18 -15.89
C ALA A 475 30.98 -3.70 -16.09
N GLY A 476 31.14 -4.19 -17.30
CA GLY A 476 30.99 -5.57 -17.76
C GLY A 476 31.80 -6.69 -17.06
N ASN A 477 32.35 -6.44 -15.87
CA ASN A 477 33.02 -7.43 -15.02
C ASN A 477 32.42 -7.54 -13.61
N VAL A 478 31.33 -6.83 -13.29
CA VAL A 478 30.71 -6.93 -11.96
C VAL A 478 29.93 -8.24 -11.86
N LYS A 479 30.31 -9.08 -10.90
CA LYS A 479 29.62 -10.35 -10.64
C LYS A 479 28.32 -10.07 -9.91
N GLU A 480 27.19 -10.57 -10.41
CA GLU A 480 25.91 -10.54 -9.70
C GLU A 480 25.80 -11.75 -8.74
N LEU A 481 25.42 -11.49 -7.49
CA LEU A 481 25.05 -12.53 -6.51
C LEU A 481 23.54 -12.54 -6.34
N PRO A 482 22.81 -13.43 -7.03
CA PRO A 482 21.36 -13.54 -6.89
C PRO A 482 20.98 -14.25 -5.60
N ILE A 483 20.13 -13.61 -4.76
CA ILE A 483 19.70 -14.14 -3.46
C ILE A 483 18.17 -14.19 -3.40
N ILE A 484 17.65 -15.23 -2.74
CA ILE A 484 16.24 -15.33 -2.33
C ILE A 484 16.18 -15.17 -0.81
N VAL A 485 15.34 -14.27 -0.32
CA VAL A 485 15.15 -14.00 1.11
C VAL A 485 13.80 -14.55 1.55
N LYS A 486 13.79 -15.34 2.61
CA LYS A 486 12.59 -15.82 3.30
C LYS A 486 12.74 -15.53 4.78
N ALA A 487 11.70 -14.94 5.38
CA ALA A 487 11.64 -14.66 6.82
C ALA A 487 10.26 -15.03 7.38
N ASP A 488 10.09 -14.89 8.67
CA ASP A 488 8.86 -15.17 9.42
C ASP A 488 7.78 -14.10 9.20
N VAL A 489 8.20 -12.83 9.14
CA VAL A 489 7.31 -11.68 8.92
C VAL A 489 7.81 -10.80 7.79
N GLN A 490 6.90 -10.01 7.22
CA GLN A 490 7.19 -9.14 6.09
C GLN A 490 8.26 -8.07 6.41
N GLY A 491 8.22 -7.48 7.60
CA GLY A 491 9.20 -6.48 8.00
C GLY A 491 10.63 -7.03 8.13
N SER A 492 10.78 -8.29 8.59
CA SER A 492 12.08 -8.97 8.62
C SER A 492 12.63 -9.23 7.21
N VAL A 493 11.76 -9.57 6.23
CA VAL A 493 12.16 -9.71 4.82
C VAL A 493 12.73 -8.40 4.27
N GLU A 494 12.05 -7.28 4.55
CA GLU A 494 12.47 -5.94 4.11
C GLU A 494 13.82 -5.55 4.72
N ALA A 495 14.00 -5.76 6.03
CA ALA A 495 15.22 -5.44 6.75
C ALA A 495 16.43 -6.23 6.23
N VAL A 496 16.27 -7.55 6.05
CA VAL A 496 17.33 -8.41 5.51
C VAL A 496 17.67 -8.02 4.07
N LYS A 497 16.66 -7.75 3.24
CA LYS A 497 16.86 -7.31 1.85
C LYS A 497 17.67 -6.01 1.78
N GLN A 498 17.30 -5.00 2.57
CA GLN A 498 18.02 -3.73 2.60
C GLN A 498 19.47 -3.88 3.10
N SER A 499 19.66 -4.68 4.14
CA SER A 499 20.99 -4.95 4.69
C SER A 499 21.90 -5.69 3.70
N LEU A 500 21.36 -6.68 2.98
CA LEU A 500 22.10 -7.42 1.97
C LEU A 500 22.48 -6.55 0.77
N VAL A 501 21.60 -5.68 0.31
CA VAL A 501 21.90 -4.76 -0.81
C VAL A 501 23.01 -3.77 -0.43
N LYS A 502 23.07 -3.30 0.83
CA LYS A 502 24.14 -2.42 1.34
C LYS A 502 25.53 -3.09 1.33
N LEU A 503 25.61 -4.42 1.30
CA LEU A 503 26.89 -5.17 1.22
C LEU A 503 27.47 -5.25 -0.20
N SER A 504 26.76 -4.71 -1.20
CA SER A 504 27.26 -4.63 -2.56
C SER A 504 28.54 -3.78 -2.63
N ASN A 505 29.53 -4.20 -3.41
CA ASN A 505 30.78 -3.50 -3.67
C ASN A 505 31.07 -3.44 -5.18
N GLU A 506 32.22 -2.87 -5.56
CA GLU A 506 32.61 -2.70 -6.97
C GLU A 506 32.84 -4.03 -7.72
N GLU A 507 33.12 -5.14 -7.01
CA GLU A 507 33.35 -6.46 -7.61
C GLU A 507 32.09 -7.31 -7.68
N VAL A 508 31.20 -7.17 -6.66
CA VAL A 508 30.00 -8.03 -6.50
C VAL A 508 28.79 -7.18 -6.13
N VAL A 509 27.76 -7.25 -6.96
CA VAL A 509 26.44 -6.66 -6.68
C VAL A 509 25.50 -7.71 -6.12
N VAL A 510 24.99 -7.49 -4.93
CA VAL A 510 23.97 -8.35 -4.32
C VAL A 510 22.60 -7.99 -4.89
N LYS A 511 21.97 -8.96 -5.55
CA LYS A 511 20.65 -8.78 -6.18
C LYS A 511 19.63 -9.70 -5.52
N VAL A 512 18.71 -9.13 -4.77
CA VAL A 512 17.61 -9.91 -4.19
C VAL A 512 16.54 -10.12 -5.27
N ILE A 513 16.44 -11.33 -5.80
CA ILE A 513 15.50 -11.71 -6.86
C ILE A 513 14.09 -11.83 -6.30
N HIS A 514 13.95 -12.43 -5.12
CA HIS A 514 12.65 -12.66 -4.50
C HIS A 514 12.76 -12.56 -2.98
N GLY A 515 11.82 -11.84 -2.38
CA GLY A 515 11.60 -11.79 -0.94
C GLY A 515 10.18 -12.23 -0.61
N GLY A 516 10.00 -12.99 0.44
CA GLY A 516 8.67 -13.41 0.85
C GLY A 516 8.63 -14.03 2.23
N VAL A 517 7.45 -14.07 2.80
CA VAL A 517 7.20 -14.63 4.13
C VAL A 517 7.04 -16.14 4.07
N GLY A 518 7.45 -16.83 5.13
CA GLY A 518 7.30 -18.28 5.30
C GLY A 518 8.58 -19.08 5.12
N THR A 519 8.44 -20.40 5.11
CA THR A 519 9.57 -21.35 5.02
C THR A 519 10.07 -21.52 3.59
N ILE A 520 11.33 -21.96 3.47
CA ILE A 520 11.89 -22.41 2.19
C ILE A 520 11.31 -23.81 1.94
N ASN A 521 10.67 -24.01 0.78
CA ASN A 521 10.12 -25.28 0.34
C ASN A 521 10.96 -25.85 -0.80
#